data_057baed2c7b91b3e3737fa83740ab4fa
#
_entry.id   057baed2c7b91b3e3737fa83740ab4fa
#
_cell.length_a   1.000
_cell.length_b   1.000
_cell.length_c   1.000
_cell.angle_alpha   90.00
_cell.angle_beta   90.00
_cell.angle_gamma   90.00
#
_symmetry.space_group_name_H-M   'P 1'
#
loop_
_entity.id
_entity.type
_entity.pdbx_description
1 polymer ?
#
loop_
_entity_poly.entity_id
_entity_poly.type
_entity_poly.pdbx_seq_one_letter_code
_entity_poly.pdbx_strand_id
1 'polypeptide(L)'
;MSNCDSVLIVEDASSLRLMYETVLRRAGHTTLSAGTGAAAMDAFRAKRPGVVVLDLMLPDRDGIELIAELLVADHAPNVVVITANGSITRAVAAMRAGAHDFLVKPFDTQRLIDAVANARRARRTAPVPARSLPDNTAPVGAFIGSDASMRAVYGRIRSVARSMATVFITGESGTGKELCAQAVHDESDRADKPFIALNCGAIPADLLESEVFGHLRGSFTGAVSDKPGAAAEADGGTLFLDEICEMDLALQTKLLRFLQTSTIHPVGAARPRKVNARIICATNRDPLEAVRRGDLREDLYYRLHVVPVHLPPLRARGEDVVEIARHELSRLSQEEGRNFTGLAPDVADMFRAHPWPGNVRQLVNVLRNVVVLNDGAQVTPDMLPAEFRDSPKGEAVAQASPAASTSDEADIGNLVGRSLAEIEKLVIEGTIAHYGGSIPKAARVLDVSPSTLYRKREAWMRDRTAAE
;
A
#
# COMPACT_ATOMS: atom_id res chain seq x y z
N MET A 1 3.88 0.36 43.35
CA MET A 1 3.35 0.90 42.06
C MET A 1 4.52 0.89 41.10
N SER A 2 4.43 0.12 40.02
CA SER A 2 5.55 -0.10 39.11
C SER A 2 5.86 1.20 38.36
N ASN A 3 7.10 1.65 38.37
CA ASN A 3 7.60 2.88 37.70
C ASN A 3 7.33 2.90 36.18
N CYS A 4 6.94 1.78 35.56
CA CYS A 4 6.65 1.61 34.16
C CYS A 4 5.33 2.26 33.68
N ASP A 5 4.49 2.79 34.55
CA ASP A 5 3.17 3.34 34.23
C ASP A 5 3.20 4.87 34.03
N SER A 6 4.36 5.51 34.13
CA SER A 6 4.51 6.97 33.98
C SER A 6 4.70 7.37 32.52
N VAL A 7 4.27 8.60 32.19
CA VAL A 7 4.41 9.26 30.87
C VAL A 7 5.40 10.41 31.02
N LEU A 8 6.48 10.41 30.25
CA LEU A 8 7.42 11.52 30.17
C LEU A 8 6.99 12.46 29.03
N ILE A 9 6.80 13.74 29.33
CA ILE A 9 6.47 14.79 28.38
C ILE A 9 7.71 15.62 28.12
N VAL A 10 8.13 15.70 26.87
CA VAL A 10 9.29 16.47 26.42
C VAL A 10 8.82 17.56 25.46
N GLU A 11 8.77 18.79 25.95
CA GLU A 11 8.27 19.97 25.24
C GLU A 11 9.02 21.19 25.78
N ASP A 12 9.60 22.01 24.92
CA ASP A 12 10.36 23.20 25.31
C ASP A 12 9.46 24.34 25.81
N ALA A 13 8.32 24.54 25.15
CA ALA A 13 7.34 25.55 25.54
C ALA A 13 6.67 25.22 26.88
N SER A 14 7.01 25.95 27.93
CA SER A 14 6.50 25.70 29.31
C SER A 14 4.98 25.72 29.42
N SER A 15 4.29 26.56 28.65
CA SER A 15 2.81 26.65 28.61
C SER A 15 2.17 25.37 28.01
N LEU A 16 2.71 24.87 26.90
CA LEU A 16 2.24 23.64 26.25
C LEU A 16 2.57 22.42 27.13
N ARG A 17 3.75 22.36 27.69
CA ARG A 17 4.16 21.30 28.61
C ARG A 17 3.23 21.19 29.80
N LEU A 18 2.89 22.31 30.44
CA LEU A 18 1.95 22.34 31.58
C LEU A 18 0.52 21.94 31.15
N MET A 19 0.09 22.34 29.97
CA MET A 19 -1.20 21.94 29.39
C MET A 19 -1.26 20.41 29.19
N TYR A 20 -0.26 19.81 28.55
CA TYR A 20 -0.20 18.36 28.32
C TYR A 20 -0.14 17.59 29.65
N GLU A 21 0.64 18.05 30.62
CA GLU A 21 0.66 17.48 31.96
C GLU A 21 -0.73 17.49 32.62
N THR A 22 -1.41 18.63 32.56
CA THR A 22 -2.73 18.80 33.19
C THR A 22 -3.75 17.86 32.55
N VAL A 23 -3.75 17.76 31.23
CA VAL A 23 -4.65 16.88 30.45
C VAL A 23 -4.40 15.41 30.82
N LEU A 24 -3.15 14.97 30.78
CA LEU A 24 -2.81 13.57 31.04
C LEU A 24 -3.01 13.19 32.52
N ARG A 25 -2.75 14.08 33.46
CA ARG A 25 -3.05 13.84 34.89
C ARG A 25 -4.54 13.71 35.16
N ARG A 26 -5.39 14.54 34.50
CA ARG A 26 -6.87 14.41 34.58
C ARG A 26 -7.36 13.09 33.99
N ALA A 27 -6.66 12.56 32.99
CA ALA A 27 -6.95 11.25 32.42
C ALA A 27 -6.38 10.07 33.25
N GLY A 28 -5.82 10.34 34.46
CA GLY A 28 -5.32 9.31 35.38
C GLY A 28 -3.89 8.81 35.09
N HIS A 29 -3.10 9.57 34.33
CA HIS A 29 -1.71 9.23 34.08
C HIS A 29 -0.75 9.90 35.07
N THR A 30 0.26 9.17 35.54
CA THR A 30 1.42 9.75 36.27
C THR A 30 2.33 10.38 35.23
N THR A 31 2.62 11.69 35.36
CA THR A 31 3.41 12.44 34.38
C THR A 31 4.74 12.89 34.94
N LEU A 32 5.77 12.86 34.12
CA LEU A 32 7.08 13.49 34.27
C LEU A 32 7.24 14.50 33.14
N SER A 33 8.01 15.55 33.30
CA SER A 33 8.22 16.52 32.24
C SER A 33 9.68 16.98 32.17
N ALA A 34 10.09 17.31 30.93
CA ALA A 34 11.40 17.84 30.61
C ALA A 34 11.27 18.93 29.52
N GLY A 35 12.09 19.97 29.61
CA GLY A 35 12.10 21.06 28.62
C GLY A 35 13.20 20.94 27.57
N THR A 36 14.09 19.94 27.70
CA THR A 36 15.23 19.71 26.81
C THR A 36 15.46 18.22 26.62
N GLY A 37 16.15 17.83 25.56
CA GLY A 37 16.50 16.43 25.30
C GLY A 37 17.44 15.86 26.35
N ALA A 38 18.39 16.65 26.86
CA ALA A 38 19.28 16.24 27.94
C ALA A 38 18.50 15.93 29.22
N ALA A 39 17.64 16.84 29.67
CA ALA A 39 16.78 16.62 30.86
C ALA A 39 15.81 15.44 30.65
N ALA A 40 15.35 15.19 29.42
CA ALA A 40 14.52 14.06 29.09
C ALA A 40 15.25 12.74 29.27
N MET A 41 16.51 12.64 28.83
CA MET A 41 17.35 11.44 29.04
C MET A 41 17.66 11.18 30.49
N ASP A 42 17.91 12.21 31.28
CA ASP A 42 18.13 12.08 32.72
C ASP A 42 16.88 11.56 33.42
N ALA A 43 15.73 12.15 33.13
CA ALA A 43 14.44 11.70 33.64
C ALA A 43 14.10 10.25 33.19
N PHE A 44 14.41 9.91 31.95
CA PHE A 44 14.23 8.57 31.40
C PHE A 44 15.09 7.52 32.15
N ARG A 45 16.38 7.80 32.33
CA ARG A 45 17.31 6.90 33.04
C ARG A 45 16.91 6.71 34.51
N ALA A 46 16.47 7.79 35.18
CA ALA A 46 16.10 7.77 36.60
C ALA A 46 14.77 7.08 36.88
N LYS A 47 13.76 7.25 36.00
CA LYS A 47 12.37 6.85 36.28
C LYS A 47 11.82 5.77 35.33
N ARG A 48 12.51 5.49 34.23
CA ARG A 48 12.14 4.47 33.21
C ARG A 48 10.65 4.55 32.79
N PRO A 49 10.17 5.69 32.27
CA PRO A 49 8.77 5.86 31.88
C PRO A 49 8.41 4.89 30.77
N GLY A 50 7.15 4.44 30.77
CA GLY A 50 6.66 3.51 29.75
C GLY A 50 6.30 4.17 28.42
N VAL A 51 5.92 5.45 28.45
CA VAL A 51 5.58 6.24 27.26
C VAL A 51 6.34 7.56 27.33
N VAL A 52 6.82 8.01 26.18
CA VAL A 52 7.43 9.34 26.01
C VAL A 52 6.62 10.10 24.99
N VAL A 53 6.11 11.28 25.36
CA VAL A 53 5.49 12.24 24.45
C VAL A 53 6.55 13.28 24.11
N LEU A 54 6.97 13.35 22.86
CA LEU A 54 8.17 14.06 22.43
C LEU A 54 7.88 15.10 21.34
N ASP A 55 8.18 16.38 21.61
CA ASP A 55 8.31 17.36 20.54
C ASP A 55 9.62 17.14 19.78
N LEU A 56 9.56 17.17 18.45
CA LEU A 56 10.74 17.04 17.59
C LEU A 56 11.65 18.27 17.58
N MET A 57 11.08 19.43 17.92
CA MET A 57 11.81 20.72 17.91
C MET A 57 12.25 21.04 19.34
N LEU A 58 13.39 20.49 19.77
CA LEU A 58 14.00 20.80 21.06
C LEU A 58 15.12 21.81 20.89
N PRO A 59 15.41 22.63 21.91
CA PRO A 59 16.42 23.68 21.82
C PRO A 59 17.87 23.16 21.81
N ASP A 60 18.11 21.95 22.33
CA ASP A 60 19.45 21.39 22.56
C ASP A 60 19.82 20.27 21.57
N ARG A 61 18.84 19.59 20.94
CA ARG A 61 19.09 18.50 19.99
C ARG A 61 17.87 18.22 19.10
N ASP A 62 18.10 17.44 18.03
CA ASP A 62 17.01 16.93 17.20
C ASP A 62 16.24 15.80 17.93
N GLY A 63 14.90 15.90 17.98
CA GLY A 63 14.06 14.89 18.59
C GLY A 63 14.14 13.52 17.91
N ILE A 64 14.50 13.47 16.61
CA ILE A 64 14.69 12.18 15.90
C ILE A 64 15.91 11.43 16.43
N GLU A 65 17.00 12.12 16.74
CA GLU A 65 18.19 11.51 17.37
C GLU A 65 17.84 10.97 18.76
N LEU A 66 17.04 11.74 19.52
CA LEU A 66 16.58 11.32 20.84
C LEU A 66 15.71 10.06 20.77
N ILE A 67 14.88 9.89 19.74
CA ILE A 67 14.11 8.64 19.52
C ILE A 67 15.05 7.45 19.39
N ALA A 68 16.09 7.56 18.57
CA ALA A 68 17.05 6.47 18.36
C ALA A 68 17.75 6.08 19.68
N GLU A 69 18.16 7.06 20.50
CA GLU A 69 18.77 6.80 21.81
C GLU A 69 17.80 6.10 22.79
N LEU A 70 16.54 6.54 22.83
CA LEU A 70 15.51 5.96 23.70
C LEU A 70 15.18 4.51 23.34
N LEU A 71 15.21 4.17 22.05
CA LEU A 71 14.82 2.84 21.55
C LEU A 71 15.95 1.81 21.70
N VAL A 72 17.21 2.23 21.75
CA VAL A 72 18.37 1.33 21.99
C VAL A 72 18.52 0.96 23.46
N ALA A 73 17.85 1.67 24.37
CA ALA A 73 17.94 1.39 25.79
C ALA A 73 17.28 0.04 26.17
N ASP A 74 17.81 -0.66 27.18
CA ASP A 74 17.30 -1.94 27.72
C ASP A 74 15.80 -1.92 28.05
N HIS A 75 15.22 -0.74 28.22
CA HIS A 75 13.82 -0.50 28.54
C HIS A 75 13.21 0.52 27.55
N ALA A 76 13.20 0.19 26.27
CA ALA A 76 12.67 1.05 25.23
C ALA A 76 11.22 1.50 25.54
N PRO A 77 10.93 2.83 25.59
CA PRO A 77 9.59 3.35 25.78
C PRO A 77 8.81 3.32 24.45
N ASN A 78 7.49 3.39 24.52
CA ASN A 78 6.72 3.76 23.33
C ASN A 78 6.74 5.29 23.17
N VAL A 79 7.23 5.78 22.03
CA VAL A 79 7.39 7.22 21.77
C VAL A 79 6.22 7.72 20.94
N VAL A 80 5.49 8.71 21.47
CA VAL A 80 4.45 9.47 20.74
C VAL A 80 5.04 10.83 20.39
N VAL A 81 5.17 11.11 19.13
CA VAL A 81 5.82 12.34 18.62
C VAL A 81 4.80 13.45 18.46
N ILE A 82 5.15 14.67 18.85
CA ILE A 82 4.39 15.88 18.54
C ILE A 82 5.20 16.73 17.55
N THR A 83 4.55 17.25 16.51
CA THR A 83 5.20 18.05 15.48
C THR A 83 4.33 19.22 15.03
N ALA A 84 4.96 20.32 14.58
CA ALA A 84 4.23 21.47 14.04
C ALA A 84 3.62 21.18 12.65
N ASN A 85 2.56 21.89 12.31
CA ASN A 85 1.94 21.86 10.99
C ASN A 85 2.97 22.30 9.91
N GLY A 86 3.19 21.47 8.89
CA GLY A 86 4.22 21.68 7.86
C GLY A 86 5.50 20.83 8.02
N SER A 87 5.64 20.09 9.13
CA SER A 87 6.82 19.25 9.41
C SER A 87 6.55 17.74 9.20
N ILE A 88 5.74 17.42 8.21
CA ILE A 88 5.25 16.05 7.92
C ILE A 88 6.40 15.12 7.53
N THR A 89 7.38 15.64 6.79
CA THR A 89 8.63 14.90 6.49
C THR A 89 9.34 14.45 7.76
N ARG A 90 9.31 15.27 8.83
CA ARG A 90 9.90 14.92 10.13
C ARG A 90 9.07 13.90 10.91
N ALA A 91 7.73 13.95 10.81
CA ALA A 91 6.87 12.92 11.39
C ALA A 91 7.15 11.55 10.76
N VAL A 92 7.30 11.49 9.42
CA VAL A 92 7.69 10.26 8.71
C VAL A 92 9.08 9.79 9.13
N ALA A 93 10.04 10.69 9.27
CA ALA A 93 11.39 10.34 9.74
C ALA A 93 11.35 9.79 11.18
N ALA A 94 10.54 10.37 12.06
CA ALA A 94 10.33 9.88 13.42
C ALA A 94 9.69 8.49 13.45
N MET A 95 8.70 8.22 12.59
CA MET A 95 8.09 6.89 12.47
C MET A 95 9.10 5.86 11.95
N ARG A 96 9.95 6.23 10.98
CA ARG A 96 11.06 5.38 10.51
C ARG A 96 12.10 5.13 11.58
N ALA A 97 12.34 6.11 12.44
CA ALA A 97 13.22 5.96 13.61
C ALA A 97 12.61 5.08 14.72
N GLY A 98 11.33 4.64 14.59
CA GLY A 98 10.67 3.71 15.50
C GLY A 98 9.68 4.37 16.48
N ALA A 99 9.24 5.60 16.23
CA ALA A 99 8.15 6.19 17.02
C ALA A 99 6.88 5.35 16.91
N HIS A 100 6.10 5.29 17.98
CA HIS A 100 4.87 4.50 18.06
C HIS A 100 3.67 5.20 17.39
N ASP A 101 3.54 6.52 17.57
CA ASP A 101 2.48 7.35 17.01
C ASP A 101 2.99 8.78 16.87
N PHE A 102 2.25 9.63 16.12
CA PHE A 102 2.55 11.06 16.04
C PHE A 102 1.28 11.92 16.09
N LEU A 103 1.44 13.17 16.54
CA LEU A 103 0.40 14.18 16.64
C LEU A 103 0.87 15.45 15.93
N VAL A 104 0.06 15.97 15.01
CA VAL A 104 0.36 17.23 14.31
C VAL A 104 -0.37 18.36 15.02
N LYS A 105 0.37 19.40 15.44
CA LYS A 105 -0.21 20.63 16.03
C LYS A 105 -0.94 21.44 14.92
N PRO A 106 -2.17 21.95 15.16
CA PRO A 106 -2.98 21.83 16.38
C PRO A 106 -3.76 20.51 16.45
N PHE A 107 -3.84 19.89 17.62
CA PHE A 107 -4.66 18.70 17.92
C PHE A 107 -5.53 18.93 19.14
N ASP A 108 -6.64 18.20 19.25
CA ASP A 108 -7.49 18.25 20.43
C ASP A 108 -6.92 17.43 21.60
N THR A 109 -7.38 17.75 22.81
CA THR A 109 -6.90 17.07 24.04
C THR A 109 -7.26 15.59 24.07
N GLN A 110 -8.37 15.18 23.45
CA GLN A 110 -8.80 13.80 23.40
C GLN A 110 -7.83 12.96 22.57
N ARG A 111 -7.33 13.51 21.46
CA ARG A 111 -6.35 12.85 20.59
C ARG A 111 -5.04 12.55 21.33
N LEU A 112 -4.57 13.46 22.20
CA LEU A 112 -3.39 13.21 23.04
C LEU A 112 -3.64 12.07 24.04
N ILE A 113 -4.80 12.07 24.70
CA ILE A 113 -5.19 11.01 25.66
C ILE A 113 -5.23 9.66 24.94
N ASP A 114 -5.87 9.59 23.77
CA ASP A 114 -6.01 8.36 23.00
C ASP A 114 -4.66 7.83 22.51
N ALA A 115 -3.75 8.69 22.03
CA ALA A 115 -2.42 8.31 21.60
C ALA A 115 -1.59 7.72 22.75
N VAL A 116 -1.62 8.36 23.91
CA VAL A 116 -0.92 7.86 25.12
C VAL A 116 -1.54 6.57 25.63
N ALA A 117 -2.88 6.45 25.63
CA ALA A 117 -3.58 5.23 26.04
C ALA A 117 -3.24 4.04 25.12
N ASN A 118 -3.16 4.28 23.80
CA ASN A 118 -2.78 3.29 22.81
C ASN A 118 -1.32 2.86 22.98
N ALA A 119 -0.40 3.82 23.16
CA ALA A 119 1.00 3.53 23.45
C ALA A 119 1.18 2.69 24.73
N ARG A 120 0.44 3.00 25.80
CA ARG A 120 0.45 2.21 27.04
C ARG A 120 -0.10 0.80 26.86
N ARG A 121 -1.19 0.65 26.08
CA ARG A 121 -1.82 -0.64 25.81
C ARG A 121 -0.88 -1.53 25.00
N ALA A 122 -0.28 -1.00 23.94
CA ALA A 122 0.72 -1.71 23.14
C ALA A 122 1.91 -2.21 23.97
N ARG A 123 2.33 -1.45 25.00
CA ARG A 123 3.38 -1.88 25.91
C ARG A 123 2.96 -2.99 26.87
N ARG A 124 1.73 -2.97 27.37
CA ARG A 124 1.19 -4.03 28.26
C ARG A 124 1.02 -5.36 27.53
N THR A 125 0.88 -5.31 26.20
CA THR A 125 0.83 -6.47 25.32
C THR A 125 2.19 -6.82 24.70
N ALA A 126 3.25 -6.02 24.94
CA ALA A 126 4.60 -6.35 24.53
C ALA A 126 5.11 -7.56 25.35
N PRO A 127 5.69 -8.60 24.73
CA PRO A 127 6.04 -9.83 25.41
C PRO A 127 7.19 -9.59 26.41
N VAL A 128 7.04 -10.13 27.62
CA VAL A 128 8.14 -10.49 28.53
C VAL A 128 9.11 -11.42 27.77
N PRO A 129 10.47 -11.29 27.92
CA PRO A 129 11.42 -12.07 27.14
C PRO A 129 11.19 -13.57 27.29
N ALA A 130 11.07 -14.24 26.17
CA ALA A 130 11.21 -15.66 25.92
C ALA A 130 10.57 -16.63 26.93
N ARG A 131 9.27 -16.69 26.96
CA ARG A 131 8.57 -17.97 27.08
C ARG A 131 8.00 -18.29 25.70
N SER A 132 8.24 -19.51 25.24
CA SER A 132 7.85 -20.04 23.94
C SER A 132 6.50 -19.49 23.46
N LEU A 133 6.54 -18.52 22.54
CA LEU A 133 5.39 -18.03 21.83
C LEU A 133 4.79 -19.22 21.06
N PRO A 134 3.45 -19.38 21.00
CA PRO A 134 2.88 -20.22 19.98
C PRO A 134 3.44 -19.74 18.63
N ASP A 135 3.73 -20.68 17.77
CA ASP A 135 4.42 -20.53 16.50
C ASP A 135 3.78 -19.39 15.66
N ASN A 136 4.26 -18.15 15.90
CA ASN A 136 3.68 -16.93 15.30
C ASN A 136 4.09 -16.80 13.82
N THR A 137 4.70 -17.88 13.29
CA THR A 137 5.22 -17.99 11.93
C THR A 137 4.27 -18.72 10.99
N ALA A 138 3.20 -19.35 11.52
CA ALA A 138 2.22 -20.04 10.71
C ALA A 138 1.45 -19.06 9.79
N PRO A 139 1.07 -19.47 8.59
CA PRO A 139 0.21 -18.70 7.70
C PRO A 139 -1.06 -18.21 8.38
N VAL A 140 -1.61 -17.07 7.96
CA VAL A 140 -2.82 -16.46 8.49
C VAL A 140 -3.90 -16.48 7.41
N GLY A 141 -5.11 -16.92 7.77
CA GLY A 141 -6.23 -17.00 6.84
C GLY A 141 -5.93 -17.89 5.64
N ALA A 142 -6.22 -17.42 4.44
CA ALA A 142 -6.00 -18.12 3.18
C ALA A 142 -4.59 -17.91 2.59
N PHE A 143 -3.66 -17.28 3.31
CA PHE A 143 -2.30 -17.14 2.84
C PHE A 143 -1.56 -18.48 2.81
N ILE A 144 -0.77 -18.64 1.75
CA ILE A 144 0.14 -19.75 1.56
C ILE A 144 1.55 -19.18 1.47
N GLY A 145 2.52 -19.85 2.08
CA GLY A 145 3.93 -19.47 2.04
C GLY A 145 4.56 -19.43 3.41
N SER A 146 5.82 -19.83 3.44
CA SER A 146 6.63 -19.98 4.64
C SER A 146 7.88 -19.10 4.63
N ASP A 147 8.05 -18.24 3.60
CA ASP A 147 9.18 -17.33 3.48
C ASP A 147 9.29 -16.35 4.66
N ALA A 148 10.50 -15.97 5.02
CA ALA A 148 10.77 -15.08 6.15
C ALA A 148 10.08 -13.72 6.02
N SER A 149 9.99 -13.17 4.79
CA SER A 149 9.30 -11.91 4.52
C SER A 149 7.79 -12.01 4.77
N MET A 150 7.16 -13.14 4.38
CA MET A 150 5.75 -13.40 4.64
C MET A 150 5.47 -13.69 6.13
N ARG A 151 6.35 -14.39 6.82
CA ARG A 151 6.23 -14.57 8.28
C ARG A 151 6.23 -13.24 9.03
N ALA A 152 7.04 -12.27 8.60
CA ALA A 152 7.00 -10.91 9.16
C ALA A 152 5.65 -10.22 8.91
N VAL A 153 5.04 -10.42 7.74
CA VAL A 153 3.67 -9.95 7.42
C VAL A 153 2.64 -10.60 8.34
N TYR A 154 2.69 -11.93 8.52
CA TYR A 154 1.77 -12.65 9.41
C TYR A 154 1.86 -12.16 10.86
N GLY A 155 3.08 -11.96 11.37
CA GLY A 155 3.29 -11.37 12.69
C GLY A 155 2.67 -9.98 12.81
N ARG A 156 2.79 -9.15 11.77
CA ARG A 156 2.20 -7.80 11.74
C ARG A 156 0.67 -7.84 11.67
N ILE A 157 0.09 -8.72 10.86
CA ILE A 157 -1.38 -8.95 10.81
C ILE A 157 -1.91 -9.27 12.21
N ARG A 158 -1.34 -10.27 12.90
CA ARG A 158 -1.76 -10.65 14.25
C ARG A 158 -1.61 -9.53 15.27
N SER A 159 -0.53 -8.74 15.18
CA SER A 159 -0.30 -7.64 16.11
C SER A 159 -1.31 -6.51 15.98
N VAL A 160 -1.81 -6.25 14.76
CA VAL A 160 -2.75 -5.15 14.49
C VAL A 160 -4.22 -5.62 14.53
N ALA A 161 -4.47 -6.91 14.43
CA ALA A 161 -5.82 -7.46 14.28
C ALA A 161 -6.81 -6.95 15.34
N ARG A 162 -6.40 -6.93 16.61
CA ARG A 162 -7.23 -6.48 17.75
C ARG A 162 -7.30 -4.95 17.93
N SER A 163 -6.59 -4.18 17.11
CA SER A 163 -6.61 -2.71 17.17
C SER A 163 -7.69 -2.15 16.24
N MET A 164 -8.29 -1.01 16.62
CA MET A 164 -9.16 -0.21 15.74
C MET A 164 -8.36 0.72 14.81
N ALA A 165 -7.03 0.70 14.88
CA ALA A 165 -6.19 1.52 14.03
C ALA A 165 -6.42 1.18 12.54
N THR A 166 -6.37 2.21 11.70
CA THR A 166 -6.43 2.04 10.25
C THR A 166 -5.22 1.25 9.76
N VAL A 167 -5.45 0.22 8.96
CA VAL A 167 -4.39 -0.57 8.32
C VAL A 167 -4.23 -0.10 6.89
N PHE A 168 -2.99 0.24 6.50
CA PHE A 168 -2.64 0.67 5.15
C PHE A 168 -1.77 -0.38 4.46
N ILE A 169 -2.34 -1.09 3.49
CA ILE A 169 -1.68 -2.20 2.80
C ILE A 169 -1.07 -1.68 1.51
N THR A 170 0.23 -1.94 1.31
CA THR A 170 0.93 -1.62 0.05
C THR A 170 1.51 -2.88 -0.56
N GLY A 171 1.63 -2.91 -1.87
CA GLY A 171 2.23 -4.02 -2.61
C GLY A 171 1.79 -4.01 -4.06
N GLU A 172 2.59 -4.61 -4.92
CA GLU A 172 2.31 -4.72 -6.35
C GLU A 172 0.96 -5.38 -6.63
N SER A 173 0.42 -5.16 -7.83
CA SER A 173 -0.81 -5.83 -8.26
C SER A 173 -0.64 -7.36 -8.19
N GLY A 174 -1.67 -8.04 -7.68
CA GLY A 174 -1.67 -9.50 -7.57
C GLY A 174 -0.86 -10.10 -6.41
N THR A 175 -0.35 -9.31 -5.45
CA THR A 175 0.38 -9.81 -4.27
C THR A 175 -0.50 -10.37 -3.16
N GLY A 176 -1.83 -10.18 -3.22
CA GLY A 176 -2.79 -10.66 -2.22
C GLY A 176 -3.22 -9.60 -1.20
N LYS A 177 -3.31 -8.31 -1.60
CA LYS A 177 -3.73 -7.22 -0.69
C LYS A 177 -5.12 -7.44 -0.08
N GLU A 178 -6.08 -7.95 -0.86
CA GLU A 178 -7.42 -8.28 -0.39
C GLU A 178 -7.39 -9.43 0.63
N LEU A 179 -6.61 -10.50 0.37
CA LEU A 179 -6.39 -11.58 1.35
C LEU A 179 -5.78 -11.07 2.65
N CYS A 180 -4.88 -10.06 2.56
CA CYS A 180 -4.32 -9.43 3.75
C CYS A 180 -5.39 -8.67 4.55
N ALA A 181 -6.26 -7.92 3.89
CA ALA A 181 -7.36 -7.21 4.54
C ALA A 181 -8.35 -8.17 5.19
N GLN A 182 -8.71 -9.25 4.51
CA GLN A 182 -9.56 -10.31 5.05
C GLN A 182 -8.91 -10.97 6.28
N ALA A 183 -7.63 -11.33 6.20
CA ALA A 183 -6.90 -11.93 7.32
C ALA A 183 -6.81 -11.00 8.56
N VAL A 184 -6.66 -9.68 8.36
CA VAL A 184 -6.73 -8.70 9.45
C VAL A 184 -8.11 -8.64 10.07
N HIS A 185 -9.17 -8.79 9.28
CA HIS A 185 -10.55 -8.84 9.77
C HIS A 185 -10.82 -10.12 10.56
N ASP A 186 -10.47 -11.27 9.99
CA ASP A 186 -10.73 -12.60 10.57
C ASP A 186 -10.01 -12.82 11.92
N GLU A 187 -8.82 -12.23 12.07
CA GLU A 187 -8.06 -12.27 13.34
C GLU A 187 -8.49 -11.18 14.35
N SER A 188 -9.52 -10.37 14.02
CA SER A 188 -9.98 -9.26 14.86
C SER A 188 -11.15 -9.65 15.76
N ASP A 189 -11.45 -8.78 16.74
CA ASP A 189 -12.65 -8.90 17.58
C ASP A 189 -13.97 -8.67 16.77
N ARG A 190 -13.87 -8.42 15.45
CA ARG A 190 -14.98 -8.21 14.52
C ARG A 190 -15.08 -9.30 13.44
N ALA A 191 -14.43 -10.45 13.64
CA ALA A 191 -14.44 -11.55 12.67
C ALA A 191 -15.87 -12.02 12.30
N ASP A 192 -16.81 -11.96 13.26
CA ASP A 192 -18.24 -12.30 13.05
C ASP A 192 -19.09 -11.15 12.49
N LYS A 193 -18.49 -10.01 12.17
CA LYS A 193 -19.18 -8.80 11.70
C LYS A 193 -18.98 -8.63 10.19
N PRO A 194 -19.76 -7.75 9.52
CA PRO A 194 -19.60 -7.54 8.10
C PRO A 194 -18.19 -7.12 7.70
N PHE A 195 -17.64 -7.75 6.67
CA PHE A 195 -16.47 -7.31 5.92
C PHE A 195 -16.95 -6.80 4.57
N ILE A 196 -16.90 -5.49 4.36
CA ILE A 196 -17.37 -4.85 3.13
C ILE A 196 -16.16 -4.36 2.34
N ALA A 197 -15.92 -4.98 1.19
CA ALA A 197 -14.83 -4.64 0.28
C ALA A 197 -15.34 -3.76 -0.87
N LEU A 198 -14.63 -2.67 -1.15
CA LEU A 198 -14.90 -1.77 -2.26
C LEU A 198 -13.61 -1.48 -3.02
N ASN A 199 -13.60 -1.75 -4.33
CA ASN A 199 -12.48 -1.40 -5.19
C ASN A 199 -12.74 -0.04 -5.84
N CYS A 200 -11.99 0.99 -5.41
CA CYS A 200 -12.16 2.36 -5.87
C CYS A 200 -11.76 2.55 -7.35
N GLY A 201 -10.85 1.72 -7.88
CA GLY A 201 -10.43 1.77 -9.28
C GLY A 201 -11.37 1.07 -10.25
N ALA A 202 -12.26 0.20 -9.76
CA ALA A 202 -13.19 -0.54 -10.62
C ALA A 202 -14.54 0.18 -10.86
N ILE A 203 -14.82 1.22 -10.07
CA ILE A 203 -16.09 1.95 -10.09
C ILE A 203 -15.88 3.31 -10.77
N PRO A 204 -16.74 3.72 -11.71
CA PRO A 204 -16.70 5.07 -12.28
C PRO A 204 -16.75 6.15 -11.20
N ALA A 205 -15.95 7.22 -11.36
CA ALA A 205 -15.78 8.26 -10.36
C ALA A 205 -17.11 8.94 -9.93
N ASP A 206 -18.02 9.13 -10.86
CA ASP A 206 -19.36 9.70 -10.66
C ASP A 206 -20.29 8.81 -9.80
N LEU A 207 -20.05 7.50 -9.77
CA LEU A 207 -20.81 6.54 -8.97
C LEU A 207 -20.14 6.20 -7.64
N LEU A 208 -18.83 6.39 -7.53
CA LEU A 208 -18.04 5.94 -6.39
C LEU A 208 -18.50 6.59 -5.08
N GLU A 209 -18.91 7.86 -5.09
CA GLU A 209 -19.47 8.53 -3.91
C GLU A 209 -20.72 7.83 -3.40
N SER A 210 -21.62 7.50 -4.31
CA SER A 210 -22.86 6.79 -4.02
C SER A 210 -22.62 5.36 -3.51
N GLU A 211 -21.61 4.67 -4.03
CA GLU A 211 -21.21 3.34 -3.57
C GLU A 211 -20.60 3.37 -2.16
N VAL A 212 -19.77 4.37 -1.87
CA VAL A 212 -19.14 4.52 -0.54
C VAL A 212 -20.14 4.96 0.53
N PHE A 213 -20.86 6.06 0.27
CA PHE A 213 -21.69 6.74 1.31
C PHE A 213 -23.18 6.50 1.17
N GLY A 214 -23.64 5.95 0.05
CA GLY A 214 -25.05 5.75 -0.25
C GLY A 214 -25.75 6.97 -0.83
N HIS A 215 -27.01 6.79 -1.24
CA HIS A 215 -27.84 7.84 -1.77
C HIS A 215 -29.31 7.65 -1.42
N LEU A 216 -30.05 8.75 -1.41
CA LEU A 216 -31.50 8.73 -1.33
C LEU A 216 -32.10 8.78 -2.71
N ARG A 217 -33.31 8.23 -2.88
CA ARG A 217 -34.08 8.26 -4.11
C ARG A 217 -34.24 9.70 -4.62
N GLY A 218 -33.97 9.91 -5.91
CA GLY A 218 -34.11 11.20 -6.57
C GLY A 218 -32.92 12.15 -6.35
N SER A 219 -31.84 11.74 -5.71
CA SER A 219 -30.67 12.58 -5.47
C SER A 219 -29.84 12.89 -6.71
N PHE A 220 -29.93 12.06 -7.74
CA PHE A 220 -29.33 12.27 -9.07
C PHE A 220 -30.12 11.51 -10.15
N THR A 221 -29.84 11.77 -11.44
CA THR A 221 -30.45 11.08 -12.57
C THR A 221 -30.04 9.60 -12.55
N GLY A 222 -30.98 8.70 -12.21
CA GLY A 222 -30.72 7.27 -12.02
C GLY A 222 -30.90 6.76 -10.59
N ALA A 223 -31.07 7.64 -9.60
CA ALA A 223 -31.38 7.25 -8.22
C ALA A 223 -32.85 6.81 -8.07
N VAL A 224 -33.18 5.59 -8.49
CA VAL A 224 -34.56 5.06 -8.51
C VAL A 224 -35.03 4.62 -7.12
N SER A 225 -34.10 4.21 -6.25
CA SER A 225 -34.38 3.76 -4.88
C SER A 225 -33.32 4.29 -3.91
N ASP A 226 -33.59 4.23 -2.61
CA ASP A 226 -32.56 4.46 -1.60
C ASP A 226 -31.53 3.32 -1.63
N LYS A 227 -30.24 3.66 -1.54
CA LYS A 227 -29.16 2.68 -1.44
C LYS A 227 -28.29 2.98 -0.22
N PRO A 228 -28.14 2.05 0.74
CA PRO A 228 -27.13 2.18 1.76
C PRO A 228 -25.74 2.08 1.10
N GLY A 229 -24.79 2.92 1.51
CA GLY A 229 -23.42 2.83 1.00
C GLY A 229 -22.60 1.81 1.77
N ALA A 230 -21.46 1.40 1.19
CA ALA A 230 -20.52 0.44 1.78
C ALA A 230 -20.12 0.81 3.22
N ALA A 231 -19.93 2.10 3.50
CA ALA A 231 -19.63 2.57 4.85
C ALA A 231 -20.77 2.30 5.84
N ALA A 232 -22.03 2.40 5.40
CA ALA A 232 -23.18 2.11 6.24
C ALA A 232 -23.39 0.60 6.46
N GLU A 233 -23.10 -0.22 5.44
CA GLU A 233 -23.16 -1.68 5.51
C GLU A 233 -22.05 -2.25 6.41
N ALA A 234 -20.90 -1.58 6.45
CA ALA A 234 -19.78 -1.95 7.32
C ALA A 234 -19.97 -1.55 8.79
N ASP A 235 -21.14 -1.03 9.19
CA ASP A 235 -21.39 -0.57 10.56
C ASP A 235 -21.24 -1.73 11.57
N GLY A 236 -20.40 -1.54 12.57
CA GLY A 236 -19.99 -2.57 13.53
C GLY A 236 -18.92 -3.51 13.02
N GLY A 237 -18.61 -3.51 11.73
CA GLY A 237 -17.68 -4.39 11.02
C GLY A 237 -16.41 -3.69 10.50
N THR A 238 -15.99 -4.08 9.30
CA THR A 238 -14.79 -3.58 8.62
C THR A 238 -15.12 -3.10 7.21
N LEU A 239 -14.68 -1.90 6.85
CA LEU A 239 -14.70 -1.37 5.49
C LEU A 239 -13.28 -1.48 4.90
N PHE A 240 -13.15 -2.22 3.82
CA PHE A 240 -11.94 -2.34 3.04
C PHE A 240 -12.05 -1.52 1.76
N LEU A 241 -11.13 -0.58 1.56
CA LEU A 241 -11.04 0.29 0.39
C LEU A 241 -9.79 -0.10 -0.40
N ASP A 242 -9.97 -0.83 -1.51
CA ASP A 242 -8.87 -1.18 -2.39
C ASP A 242 -8.63 -0.07 -3.42
N GLU A 243 -7.37 0.07 -3.84
CA GLU A 243 -6.88 1.07 -4.79
C GLU A 243 -7.29 2.51 -4.39
N ILE A 244 -7.04 2.86 -3.13
CA ILE A 244 -7.45 4.15 -2.54
C ILE A 244 -6.88 5.38 -3.29
N CYS A 245 -5.74 5.25 -3.95
CA CYS A 245 -5.12 6.31 -4.74
C CYS A 245 -5.83 6.59 -6.07
N GLU A 246 -6.82 5.78 -6.47
CA GLU A 246 -7.67 6.01 -7.65
C GLU A 246 -8.90 6.89 -7.34
N MET A 247 -9.15 7.19 -6.07
CA MET A 247 -10.28 8.00 -5.63
C MET A 247 -10.05 9.47 -6.01
N ASP A 248 -11.07 10.15 -6.53
CA ASP A 248 -11.01 11.57 -6.85
C ASP A 248 -10.87 12.46 -5.59
N LEU A 249 -10.27 13.64 -5.74
CA LEU A 249 -9.95 14.56 -4.63
C LEU A 249 -11.18 15.06 -3.86
N ALA A 250 -12.34 15.18 -4.53
CA ALA A 250 -13.57 15.62 -3.88
C ALA A 250 -14.08 14.55 -2.91
N LEU A 251 -14.06 13.30 -3.36
CA LEU A 251 -14.45 12.16 -2.53
C LEU A 251 -13.44 11.89 -1.41
N GLN A 252 -12.15 12.07 -1.65
CA GLN A 252 -11.12 12.02 -0.60
C GLN A 252 -11.42 13.01 0.55
N THR A 253 -11.94 14.20 0.26
CA THR A 253 -12.34 15.17 1.27
C THR A 253 -13.51 14.67 2.13
N LYS A 254 -14.48 13.98 1.51
CA LYS A 254 -15.61 13.38 2.23
C LYS A 254 -15.16 12.18 3.07
N LEU A 255 -14.26 11.35 2.53
CA LEU A 255 -13.66 10.24 3.26
C LEU A 255 -12.88 10.74 4.48
N LEU A 256 -12.10 11.80 4.34
CA LEU A 256 -11.38 12.40 5.47
C LEU A 256 -12.33 12.83 6.59
N ARG A 257 -13.45 13.48 6.23
CA ARG A 257 -14.48 13.85 7.21
C ARG A 257 -15.08 12.62 7.90
N PHE A 258 -15.39 11.57 7.16
CA PHE A 258 -15.86 10.32 7.73
C PHE A 258 -14.86 9.73 8.73
N LEU A 259 -13.56 9.67 8.38
CA LEU A 259 -12.51 9.19 9.27
C LEU A 259 -12.32 10.04 10.54
N GLN A 260 -12.66 11.33 10.48
CA GLN A 260 -12.55 12.24 11.62
C GLN A 260 -13.74 12.17 12.56
N THR A 261 -14.95 12.09 12.00
CA THR A 261 -16.21 12.27 12.75
C THR A 261 -16.98 10.97 12.97
N SER A 262 -16.57 9.88 12.29
CA SER A 262 -17.33 8.63 12.23
C SER A 262 -18.77 8.83 11.77
N THR A 263 -19.00 9.82 10.89
CA THR A 263 -20.31 10.12 10.33
C THR A 263 -20.26 10.15 8.81
N ILE A 264 -21.29 9.60 8.19
CA ILE A 264 -21.49 9.62 6.74
C ILE A 264 -22.67 10.53 6.38
N HIS A 265 -22.61 11.11 5.18
CA HIS A 265 -23.71 11.86 4.56
C HIS A 265 -24.08 11.18 3.23
N PRO A 266 -25.15 10.37 3.19
CA PRO A 266 -25.64 9.84 1.92
C PRO A 266 -26.01 10.98 0.97
N VAL A 267 -25.81 10.78 -0.32
CA VAL A 267 -26.13 11.80 -1.34
C VAL A 267 -27.62 12.12 -1.29
N GLY A 268 -27.95 13.42 -1.15
CA GLY A 268 -29.33 13.89 -0.96
C GLY A 268 -29.87 13.84 0.48
N ALA A 269 -29.13 13.30 1.43
CA ALA A 269 -29.58 13.25 2.83
C ALA A 269 -29.35 14.57 3.56
N ALA A 270 -30.34 15.02 4.31
CA ALA A 270 -30.27 16.25 5.14
C ALA A 270 -29.56 16.01 6.49
N ARG A 271 -29.46 14.77 6.95
CA ARG A 271 -28.88 14.46 8.27
C ARG A 271 -27.75 13.46 8.16
N PRO A 272 -26.64 13.65 8.91
CA PRO A 272 -25.57 12.69 8.99
C PRO A 272 -26.02 11.43 9.76
N ARG A 273 -25.40 10.29 9.42
CA ARG A 273 -25.53 9.01 10.13
C ARG A 273 -24.20 8.64 10.76
N LYS A 274 -24.19 8.27 12.04
CA LYS A 274 -23.01 7.69 12.70
C LYS A 274 -22.78 6.26 12.22
N VAL A 275 -21.51 5.92 11.99
CA VAL A 275 -21.06 4.59 11.56
C VAL A 275 -19.78 4.23 12.31
N ASN A 276 -19.74 3.05 12.88
CA ASN A 276 -18.59 2.52 13.60
C ASN A 276 -17.90 1.41 12.77
N ALA A 277 -17.24 1.77 11.70
CA ALA A 277 -16.50 0.82 10.88
C ALA A 277 -14.99 0.88 11.15
N ARG A 278 -14.32 -0.27 11.21
CA ARG A 278 -12.88 -0.36 11.12
C ARG A 278 -12.46 -0.13 9.67
N ILE A 279 -11.43 0.67 9.44
CA ILE A 279 -10.96 0.98 8.10
C ILE A 279 -9.68 0.21 7.79
N ILE A 280 -9.68 -0.47 6.65
CA ILE A 280 -8.49 -1.04 6.01
C ILE A 280 -8.45 -0.47 4.61
N CYS A 281 -7.30 -0.01 4.13
CA CYS A 281 -7.15 0.46 2.76
C CYS A 281 -5.91 -0.15 2.11
N ALA A 282 -5.94 -0.25 0.79
CA ALA A 282 -4.84 -0.80 0.01
C ALA A 282 -4.56 0.03 -1.25
N THR A 283 -3.32 -0.07 -1.74
CA THR A 283 -2.91 0.51 -3.02
C THR A 283 -1.74 -0.27 -3.62
N ASN A 284 -1.65 -0.31 -4.94
CA ASN A 284 -0.51 -0.80 -5.70
C ASN A 284 0.48 0.31 -6.06
N ARG A 285 0.10 1.59 -5.90
CA ARG A 285 0.95 2.75 -6.16
C ARG A 285 1.82 3.09 -4.94
N ASP A 286 2.92 3.81 -5.17
CA ASP A 286 3.65 4.47 -4.08
C ASP A 286 2.78 5.62 -3.54
N PRO A 287 2.30 5.55 -2.28
CA PRO A 287 1.41 6.56 -1.76
C PRO A 287 2.08 7.92 -1.57
N LEU A 288 3.39 7.98 -1.31
CA LEU A 288 4.12 9.24 -1.19
C LEU A 288 4.30 9.91 -2.55
N GLU A 289 4.50 9.12 -3.60
CA GLU A 289 4.53 9.63 -4.97
C GLU A 289 3.16 10.15 -5.39
N ALA A 290 2.07 9.44 -5.04
CA ALA A 290 0.71 9.91 -5.27
C ALA A 290 0.42 11.24 -4.56
N VAL A 291 0.93 11.45 -3.34
CA VAL A 291 0.83 12.73 -2.64
C VAL A 291 1.61 13.82 -3.37
N ARG A 292 2.85 13.54 -3.84
CA ARG A 292 3.65 14.54 -4.58
C ARG A 292 3.00 14.98 -5.89
N ARG A 293 2.33 14.05 -6.59
CA ARG A 293 1.58 14.33 -7.83
C ARG A 293 0.25 15.05 -7.59
N GLY A 294 -0.23 15.07 -6.35
CA GLY A 294 -1.53 15.61 -6.01
C GLY A 294 -2.70 14.65 -6.27
N ASP A 295 -2.42 13.37 -6.57
CA ASP A 295 -3.44 12.34 -6.76
C ASP A 295 -4.03 11.89 -5.41
N LEU A 296 -3.26 11.97 -4.33
CA LEU A 296 -3.67 11.67 -2.96
C LEU A 296 -3.45 12.90 -2.06
N ARG A 297 -4.50 13.33 -1.36
CA ARG A 297 -4.38 14.42 -0.40
C ARG A 297 -3.46 14.02 0.76
N GLU A 298 -2.59 14.91 1.13
CA GLU A 298 -1.62 14.71 2.20
C GLU A 298 -2.30 14.48 3.57
N ASP A 299 -3.34 15.25 3.87
CA ASP A 299 -4.11 15.12 5.12
C ASP A 299 -4.83 13.76 5.23
N LEU A 300 -5.35 13.25 4.13
CA LEU A 300 -5.96 11.92 4.06
C LEU A 300 -4.90 10.81 4.20
N TYR A 301 -3.77 10.94 3.51
CA TYR A 301 -2.67 9.97 3.61
C TYR A 301 -2.26 9.74 5.06
N TYR A 302 -2.01 10.81 5.83
CA TYR A 302 -1.62 10.66 7.24
C TYR A 302 -2.72 10.10 8.13
N ARG A 303 -3.97 10.30 7.78
CA ARG A 303 -5.09 9.73 8.54
C ARG A 303 -5.27 8.24 8.26
N LEU A 304 -4.92 7.79 7.07
CA LEU A 304 -5.00 6.38 6.66
C LEU A 304 -3.73 5.59 7.03
N HIS A 305 -2.56 6.18 6.87
CA HIS A 305 -1.26 5.51 7.03
C HIS A 305 -0.84 5.38 8.50
N VAL A 306 -1.71 4.74 9.31
CA VAL A 306 -1.46 4.55 10.76
C VAL A 306 -0.64 3.28 11.00
N VAL A 307 -1.07 2.15 10.43
CA VAL A 307 -0.31 0.90 10.52
C VAL A 307 -0.01 0.39 9.10
N PRO A 308 1.20 0.61 8.60
CA PRO A 308 1.58 0.14 7.28
C PRO A 308 1.86 -1.36 7.28
N VAL A 309 1.31 -2.07 6.29
CA VAL A 309 1.61 -3.47 5.98
C VAL A 309 2.06 -3.54 4.52
N HIS A 310 3.32 -3.89 4.30
CA HIS A 310 3.86 -4.05 2.95
C HIS A 310 3.88 -5.52 2.57
N LEU A 311 3.25 -5.88 1.43
CA LEU A 311 3.29 -7.22 0.86
C LEU A 311 4.44 -7.31 -0.14
N PRO A 312 5.43 -8.19 0.09
CA PRO A 312 6.53 -8.37 -0.84
C PRO A 312 6.03 -8.94 -2.18
N PRO A 313 6.65 -8.60 -3.31
CA PRO A 313 6.34 -9.23 -4.59
C PRO A 313 6.74 -10.72 -4.58
N LEU A 314 6.10 -11.53 -5.44
CA LEU A 314 6.28 -12.99 -5.46
C LEU A 314 7.75 -13.40 -5.67
N ARG A 315 8.48 -12.67 -6.52
CA ARG A 315 9.93 -12.87 -6.77
C ARG A 315 10.82 -12.69 -5.52
N ALA A 316 10.32 -12.02 -4.48
CA ALA A 316 11.03 -11.80 -3.21
C ALA A 316 10.60 -12.80 -2.11
N ARG A 317 9.78 -13.80 -2.44
CA ARG A 317 9.24 -14.79 -1.48
C ARG A 317 9.88 -16.18 -1.62
N GLY A 318 11.03 -16.30 -2.29
CA GLY A 318 11.78 -17.55 -2.40
C GLY A 318 10.95 -18.75 -2.86
N GLU A 319 10.86 -19.78 -2.01
CA GLU A 319 10.15 -21.02 -2.31
C GLU A 319 8.61 -20.90 -2.33
N ASP A 320 8.06 -19.82 -1.81
CA ASP A 320 6.61 -19.63 -1.77
C ASP A 320 5.96 -19.74 -3.17
N VAL A 321 6.68 -19.36 -4.24
CA VAL A 321 6.16 -19.50 -5.61
C VAL A 321 5.79 -20.94 -5.94
N VAL A 322 6.62 -21.90 -5.54
CA VAL A 322 6.38 -23.33 -5.79
C VAL A 322 5.31 -23.87 -4.83
N GLU A 323 5.31 -23.43 -3.58
CA GLU A 323 4.32 -23.82 -2.59
C GLU A 323 2.91 -23.35 -3.00
N ILE A 324 2.77 -22.08 -3.38
CA ILE A 324 1.51 -21.51 -3.88
C ILE A 324 1.09 -22.24 -5.17
N ALA A 325 2.04 -22.48 -6.10
CA ALA A 325 1.73 -23.16 -7.35
C ALA A 325 1.18 -24.57 -7.13
N ARG A 326 1.75 -25.33 -6.23
CA ARG A 326 1.26 -26.71 -5.90
C ARG A 326 -0.12 -26.68 -5.29
N HIS A 327 -0.37 -25.76 -4.36
CA HIS A 327 -1.67 -25.62 -3.73
C HIS A 327 -2.75 -25.23 -4.75
N GLU A 328 -2.47 -24.19 -5.55
CA GLU A 328 -3.41 -23.70 -6.56
C GLU A 328 -3.64 -24.74 -7.67
N LEU A 329 -2.60 -25.48 -8.07
CA LEU A 329 -2.73 -26.57 -9.03
C LEU A 329 -3.69 -27.66 -8.52
N SER A 330 -3.55 -28.07 -7.24
CA SER A 330 -4.42 -29.04 -6.62
C SER A 330 -5.89 -28.56 -6.58
N ARG A 331 -6.09 -27.29 -6.20
CA ARG A 331 -7.43 -26.69 -6.17
C ARG A 331 -8.06 -26.63 -7.56
N LEU A 332 -7.32 -26.09 -8.54
CA LEU A 332 -7.80 -25.98 -9.93
C LEU A 332 -8.07 -27.35 -10.56
N SER A 333 -7.21 -28.35 -10.28
CA SER A 333 -7.42 -29.73 -10.76
C SER A 333 -8.70 -30.33 -10.24
N GLN A 334 -9.03 -30.09 -8.97
CA GLN A 334 -10.30 -30.55 -8.37
C GLN A 334 -11.51 -29.82 -8.99
N GLU A 335 -11.41 -28.50 -9.20
CA GLU A 335 -12.47 -27.69 -9.83
C GLU A 335 -12.77 -28.14 -11.26
N GLU A 336 -11.74 -28.46 -12.05
CA GLU A 336 -11.86 -28.83 -13.47
C GLU A 336 -11.95 -30.37 -13.70
N GLY A 337 -11.94 -31.18 -12.62
CA GLY A 337 -11.98 -32.64 -12.72
C GLY A 337 -10.75 -33.24 -13.40
N ARG A 338 -9.58 -32.64 -13.23
CA ARG A 338 -8.30 -33.08 -13.78
C ARG A 338 -7.45 -33.85 -12.75
N ASN A 339 -6.40 -34.51 -13.23
CA ASN A 339 -5.59 -35.42 -12.40
C ASN A 339 -4.18 -34.88 -12.07
N PHE A 340 -3.96 -33.57 -12.17
CA PHE A 340 -2.66 -33.00 -11.86
C PHE A 340 -2.37 -33.13 -10.35
N THR A 341 -1.22 -33.73 -10.02
CA THR A 341 -0.76 -33.97 -8.64
C THR A 341 0.49 -33.14 -8.30
N GLY A 342 1.15 -32.49 -9.28
CA GLY A 342 2.33 -31.70 -9.01
C GLY A 342 2.95 -31.07 -10.25
N LEU A 343 4.09 -30.42 -10.00
CA LEU A 343 4.92 -29.79 -11.02
C LEU A 343 6.14 -30.65 -11.31
N ALA A 344 6.54 -30.80 -12.57
CA ALA A 344 7.83 -31.35 -12.92
C ALA A 344 8.97 -30.49 -12.33
N PRO A 345 10.15 -31.05 -12.00
CA PRO A 345 11.25 -30.29 -11.43
C PRO A 345 11.67 -29.07 -12.28
N ASP A 346 11.76 -29.25 -13.60
CA ASP A 346 12.11 -28.20 -14.55
C ASP A 346 11.10 -27.02 -14.49
N VAL A 347 9.81 -27.31 -14.34
CA VAL A 347 8.76 -26.28 -14.18
C VAL A 347 8.92 -25.54 -12.87
N ALA A 348 9.24 -26.23 -11.78
CA ALA A 348 9.49 -25.58 -10.50
C ALA A 348 10.70 -24.64 -10.57
N ASP A 349 11.77 -25.02 -11.27
CA ASP A 349 12.93 -24.16 -11.47
C ASP A 349 12.61 -22.95 -12.36
N MET A 350 11.82 -23.13 -13.43
CA MET A 350 11.32 -22.03 -14.25
C MET A 350 10.48 -21.06 -13.43
N PHE A 351 9.61 -21.54 -12.55
CA PHE A 351 8.77 -20.69 -11.70
C PHE A 351 9.59 -19.88 -10.68
N ARG A 352 10.67 -20.45 -10.13
CA ARG A 352 11.62 -19.73 -9.25
C ARG A 352 12.36 -18.63 -9.99
N ALA A 353 12.77 -18.89 -11.23
CA ALA A 353 13.54 -17.95 -12.04
C ALA A 353 12.69 -16.81 -12.63
N HIS A 354 11.38 -16.99 -12.77
CA HIS A 354 10.52 -16.04 -13.42
C HIS A 354 10.23 -14.81 -12.52
N PRO A 355 10.25 -13.56 -13.04
CA PRO A 355 10.08 -12.33 -12.26
C PRO A 355 8.65 -12.07 -11.77
N TRP A 356 7.65 -12.73 -12.32
CA TRP A 356 6.23 -12.62 -11.95
C TRP A 356 5.70 -11.19 -11.84
N PRO A 357 5.69 -10.38 -12.91
CA PRO A 357 5.22 -9.00 -12.86
C PRO A 357 3.75 -8.88 -12.40
N GLY A 358 2.91 -9.88 -12.66
CA GLY A 358 1.54 -9.99 -12.16
C GLY A 358 1.40 -10.77 -10.86
N ASN A 359 2.52 -11.13 -10.21
CA ASN A 359 2.59 -11.83 -8.93
C ASN A 359 1.72 -13.10 -8.88
N VAL A 360 1.02 -13.35 -7.77
CA VAL A 360 0.19 -14.55 -7.58
C VAL A 360 -0.98 -14.60 -8.56
N ARG A 361 -1.53 -13.45 -8.97
CA ARG A 361 -2.61 -13.41 -9.98
C ARG A 361 -2.14 -13.98 -11.32
N GLN A 362 -0.93 -13.64 -11.76
CA GLN A 362 -0.34 -14.19 -12.98
C GLN A 362 -0.08 -15.69 -12.82
N LEU A 363 0.51 -16.11 -11.70
CA LEU A 363 0.79 -17.52 -11.42
C LEU A 363 -0.49 -18.38 -11.50
N VAL A 364 -1.56 -17.93 -10.85
CA VAL A 364 -2.88 -18.62 -10.88
C VAL A 364 -3.44 -18.70 -12.29
N ASN A 365 -3.32 -17.62 -13.09
CA ASN A 365 -3.78 -17.60 -14.47
C ASN A 365 -2.99 -18.58 -15.36
N VAL A 366 -1.67 -18.67 -15.18
CA VAL A 366 -0.82 -19.64 -15.89
C VAL A 366 -1.25 -21.07 -15.54
N LEU A 367 -1.42 -21.37 -14.26
CA LEU A 367 -1.83 -22.70 -13.81
C LEU A 367 -3.25 -23.05 -14.32
N ARG A 368 -4.18 -22.11 -14.29
CA ARG A 368 -5.54 -22.31 -14.83
C ARG A 368 -5.50 -22.63 -16.32
N ASN A 369 -4.70 -21.89 -17.11
CA ASN A 369 -4.50 -22.18 -18.52
C ASN A 369 -3.97 -23.59 -18.75
N VAL A 370 -2.96 -24.02 -17.97
CA VAL A 370 -2.41 -25.39 -18.03
C VAL A 370 -3.49 -26.43 -17.73
N VAL A 371 -4.24 -26.28 -16.65
CA VAL A 371 -5.25 -27.27 -16.20
C VAL A 371 -6.42 -27.37 -17.18
N VAL A 372 -6.86 -26.24 -17.75
CA VAL A 372 -7.97 -26.23 -18.71
C VAL A 372 -7.58 -26.89 -20.05
N LEU A 373 -6.38 -26.60 -20.54
CA LEU A 373 -5.95 -27.02 -21.87
C LEU A 373 -5.27 -28.39 -21.93
N ASN A 374 -4.82 -28.91 -20.80
CA ASN A 374 -4.03 -30.14 -20.77
C ASN A 374 -4.60 -31.16 -19.76
N ASP A 375 -4.10 -32.39 -19.83
CA ASP A 375 -4.36 -33.45 -18.88
C ASP A 375 -3.05 -34.20 -18.59
N GLY A 376 -2.88 -34.68 -17.36
CA GLY A 376 -1.65 -35.38 -16.96
C GLY A 376 -1.49 -35.44 -15.45
N ALA A 377 -0.50 -36.20 -14.98
CA ALA A 377 -0.17 -36.30 -13.57
C ALA A 377 0.70 -35.13 -13.08
N GLN A 378 1.56 -34.59 -13.95
CA GLN A 378 2.45 -33.47 -13.62
C GLN A 378 2.40 -32.41 -14.72
N VAL A 379 2.56 -31.15 -14.33
CA VAL A 379 2.74 -30.04 -15.28
C VAL A 379 4.15 -30.11 -15.83
N THR A 380 4.27 -30.16 -17.15
CA THR A 380 5.54 -30.23 -17.88
C THR A 380 5.82 -28.92 -18.64
N PRO A 381 7.06 -28.60 -19.03
CA PRO A 381 7.40 -27.33 -19.69
C PRO A 381 6.63 -27.05 -20.99
N ASP A 382 6.27 -28.12 -21.72
CA ASP A 382 5.51 -28.01 -22.97
C ASP A 382 4.04 -27.59 -22.77
N MET A 383 3.51 -27.77 -21.56
CA MET A 383 2.16 -27.31 -21.18
C MET A 383 2.12 -25.82 -20.82
N LEU A 384 3.26 -25.19 -20.56
CA LEU A 384 3.33 -23.77 -20.19
C LEU A 384 3.12 -22.87 -21.41
N PRO A 385 2.59 -21.63 -21.24
CA PRO A 385 2.53 -20.62 -22.29
C PRO A 385 3.89 -20.33 -22.93
N ALA A 386 3.90 -19.87 -24.18
CA ALA A 386 5.11 -19.67 -24.99
C ALA A 386 6.14 -18.75 -24.30
N GLU A 387 5.69 -17.73 -23.57
CA GLU A 387 6.52 -16.80 -22.80
C GLU A 387 7.43 -17.48 -21.75
N PHE A 388 7.07 -18.68 -21.30
CA PHE A 388 7.89 -19.48 -20.38
C PHE A 388 8.86 -20.41 -21.13
N ARG A 389 8.60 -20.75 -22.39
CA ARG A 389 9.44 -21.67 -23.19
C ARG A 389 10.64 -20.94 -23.80
N ASP A 390 10.48 -19.67 -24.14
CA ASP A 390 11.48 -18.84 -24.83
C ASP A 390 12.47 -18.15 -23.87
N SER A 391 12.37 -18.37 -22.57
CA SER A 391 13.37 -17.88 -21.61
C SER A 391 14.70 -18.59 -21.82
N PRO A 392 15.81 -17.88 -22.13
CA PRO A 392 17.10 -18.51 -22.38
C PRO A 392 17.57 -19.26 -21.14
N LYS A 393 17.86 -20.57 -21.30
CA LYS A 393 18.50 -21.38 -20.28
C LYS A 393 19.87 -20.76 -19.93
N GLY A 394 19.93 -20.20 -18.73
CA GLY A 394 21.19 -20.01 -18.01
C GLY A 394 22.18 -19.03 -18.61
N GLU A 395 21.93 -17.73 -18.48
CA GLU A 395 23.04 -16.81 -18.23
C GLU A 395 22.99 -16.39 -16.77
N ALA A 396 24.05 -16.72 -16.05
CA ALA A 396 24.28 -16.32 -14.67
C ALA A 396 24.08 -14.80 -14.57
N VAL A 397 23.17 -14.39 -13.68
CA VAL A 397 23.00 -12.98 -13.34
C VAL A 397 24.29 -12.49 -12.71
N ALA A 398 25.22 -12.02 -13.55
CA ALA A 398 26.25 -11.11 -13.11
C ALA A 398 25.55 -9.86 -12.61
N GLN A 399 25.86 -9.50 -11.37
CA GLN A 399 25.42 -8.30 -10.69
C GLN A 399 25.50 -7.08 -11.63
N ALA A 400 24.37 -6.68 -12.18
CA ALA A 400 24.26 -5.38 -12.81
C ALA A 400 23.95 -4.37 -11.71
N SER A 401 24.99 -3.65 -11.28
CA SER A 401 24.85 -2.31 -10.71
C SER A 401 23.91 -1.48 -11.57
N PRO A 402 23.15 -0.54 -11.00
CA PRO A 402 22.26 0.30 -11.78
C PRO A 402 23.09 1.21 -12.68
N ALA A 403 23.40 0.72 -13.89
CA ALA A 403 23.87 1.56 -14.97
C ALA A 403 22.63 2.15 -15.64
N ALA A 404 22.56 3.45 -15.62
CA ALA A 404 21.57 4.30 -16.22
C ALA A 404 21.05 3.79 -17.58
N SER A 405 19.74 3.79 -17.70
CA SER A 405 18.98 3.74 -18.96
C SER A 405 19.41 4.90 -19.88
N THR A 406 20.39 4.64 -20.75
CA THR A 406 20.89 5.57 -21.76
C THR A 406 20.62 5.14 -23.19
N SER A 407 19.55 4.31 -23.42
CA SER A 407 19.19 3.91 -24.78
C SER A 407 18.16 4.84 -25.45
N ASP A 408 17.37 5.59 -24.70
CA ASP A 408 16.40 6.52 -25.28
C ASP A 408 17.00 7.90 -25.57
N GLU A 409 18.02 8.36 -24.82
CA GLU A 409 18.69 9.62 -25.07
C GLU A 409 19.62 9.60 -26.30
N ALA A 410 20.18 8.45 -26.66
CA ALA A 410 21.04 8.33 -27.84
C ALA A 410 20.27 8.43 -29.17
N ASP A 411 19.00 8.00 -29.20
CA ASP A 411 18.15 8.11 -30.39
C ASP A 411 17.56 9.52 -30.57
N ILE A 412 17.25 10.20 -29.49
CA ILE A 412 16.77 11.60 -29.49
C ILE A 412 17.88 12.55 -29.97
N GLY A 413 19.15 12.30 -29.59
CA GLY A 413 20.29 13.10 -30.03
C GLY A 413 20.44 13.17 -31.56
N ASN A 414 20.05 12.12 -32.28
CA ASN A 414 20.08 12.08 -33.76
C ASN A 414 18.93 12.84 -34.41
N LEU A 415 17.91 13.25 -33.66
CA LEU A 415 16.77 14.01 -34.14
C LEU A 415 16.88 15.50 -33.86
N VAL A 416 17.71 15.88 -32.89
CA VAL A 416 17.93 17.28 -32.51
C VAL A 416 18.67 18.02 -33.65
N GLY A 417 18.10 19.15 -34.08
CA GLY A 417 18.64 19.95 -35.20
C GLY A 417 18.05 19.63 -36.58
N ARG A 418 17.17 18.62 -36.69
CA ARG A 418 16.40 18.33 -37.90
C ARG A 418 15.06 19.08 -37.90
N SER A 419 14.54 19.34 -39.09
CA SER A 419 13.20 19.93 -39.21
C SER A 419 12.12 18.93 -38.75
N LEU A 420 11.00 19.43 -38.24
CA LEU A 420 9.88 18.59 -37.79
C LEU A 420 9.35 17.71 -38.93
N ALA A 421 9.38 18.21 -40.18
CA ALA A 421 8.96 17.45 -41.36
C ALA A 421 9.91 16.28 -41.65
N GLU A 422 11.21 16.43 -41.45
CA GLU A 422 12.19 15.32 -41.59
C GLU A 422 12.04 14.29 -40.50
N ILE A 423 11.82 14.71 -39.26
CA ILE A 423 11.57 13.80 -38.14
C ILE A 423 10.29 13.00 -38.36
N GLU A 424 9.23 13.68 -38.77
CA GLU A 424 7.95 13.04 -39.08
C GLU A 424 8.11 11.98 -40.18
N LYS A 425 8.84 12.31 -41.26
CA LYS A 425 9.13 11.39 -42.36
C LYS A 425 9.90 10.16 -41.89
N LEU A 426 10.95 10.35 -41.09
CA LEU A 426 11.76 9.27 -40.53
C LEU A 426 10.92 8.32 -39.66
N VAL A 427 10.09 8.88 -38.79
CA VAL A 427 9.24 8.08 -37.88
C VAL A 427 8.20 7.30 -38.69
N ILE A 428 7.54 7.92 -39.66
CA ILE A 428 6.52 7.25 -40.50
C ILE A 428 7.15 6.15 -41.36
N GLU A 429 8.26 6.43 -42.07
CA GLU A 429 8.89 5.43 -42.94
C GLU A 429 9.52 4.29 -42.10
N GLY A 430 10.15 4.61 -40.97
CA GLY A 430 10.68 3.60 -40.04
C GLY A 430 9.59 2.70 -39.47
N THR A 431 8.44 3.27 -39.10
CA THR A 431 7.31 2.48 -38.60
C THR A 431 6.71 1.59 -39.70
N ILE A 432 6.57 2.09 -40.90
CA ILE A 432 6.07 1.28 -42.05
C ILE A 432 7.06 0.12 -42.33
N ALA A 433 8.35 0.37 -42.33
CA ALA A 433 9.37 -0.66 -42.55
C ALA A 433 9.36 -1.72 -41.41
N HIS A 434 9.25 -1.30 -40.16
CA HIS A 434 9.17 -2.19 -39.01
C HIS A 434 7.96 -3.16 -39.10
N TYR A 435 6.84 -2.69 -39.63
CA TYR A 435 5.65 -3.53 -39.83
C TYR A 435 5.57 -4.15 -41.23
N GLY A 436 6.72 -4.40 -41.88
CA GLY A 436 6.82 -5.12 -43.16
C GLY A 436 6.11 -4.45 -44.31
N GLY A 437 6.06 -3.11 -44.34
CA GLY A 437 5.40 -2.33 -45.41
C GLY A 437 3.90 -2.13 -45.25
N SER A 438 3.29 -2.60 -44.14
CA SER A 438 1.85 -2.53 -43.92
C SER A 438 1.41 -1.14 -43.42
N ILE A 439 0.95 -0.28 -44.30
CA ILE A 439 0.46 1.07 -43.96
C ILE A 439 -0.73 1.03 -42.96
N PRO A 440 -1.73 0.12 -43.04
CA PRO A 440 -2.80 0.07 -42.05
C PRO A 440 -2.32 -0.27 -40.62
N LYS A 441 -1.29 -1.12 -40.50
CA LYS A 441 -0.71 -1.46 -39.19
C LYS A 441 0.12 -0.28 -38.62
N ALA A 442 0.92 0.36 -39.47
CA ALA A 442 1.69 1.54 -39.09
C ALA A 442 0.78 2.71 -38.67
N ALA A 443 -0.31 2.94 -39.40
CA ALA A 443 -1.29 3.97 -39.10
C ALA A 443 -1.92 3.81 -37.71
N ARG A 444 -2.23 2.56 -37.32
CA ARG A 444 -2.78 2.25 -35.98
C ARG A 444 -1.79 2.55 -34.86
N VAL A 445 -0.50 2.24 -35.06
CA VAL A 445 0.55 2.49 -34.06
C VAL A 445 0.87 3.98 -33.92
N LEU A 446 0.83 4.72 -35.06
CA LEU A 446 1.09 6.17 -35.08
C LEU A 446 -0.14 7.01 -34.69
N ASP A 447 -1.27 6.37 -34.40
CA ASP A 447 -2.57 6.98 -34.07
C ASP A 447 -3.02 8.00 -35.13
N VAL A 448 -2.87 7.63 -36.43
CA VAL A 448 -3.27 8.44 -37.55
C VAL A 448 -4.12 7.62 -38.52
N SER A 449 -4.95 8.30 -39.33
CA SER A 449 -5.74 7.58 -40.36
C SER A 449 -4.83 7.04 -41.46
N PRO A 450 -5.10 5.83 -42.00
CA PRO A 450 -4.34 5.28 -43.13
C PRO A 450 -4.28 6.22 -44.35
N SER A 451 -5.35 6.96 -44.61
CA SER A 451 -5.43 7.95 -45.69
C SER A 451 -4.42 9.12 -45.50
N THR A 452 -4.14 9.50 -44.26
CA THR A 452 -3.12 10.52 -43.93
C THR A 452 -1.73 10.03 -44.30
N LEU A 453 -1.38 8.80 -44.00
CA LEU A 453 -0.09 8.20 -44.35
C LEU A 453 0.06 8.04 -45.88
N TYR A 454 -0.97 7.60 -46.59
CA TYR A 454 -0.94 7.51 -48.05
C TYR A 454 -0.70 8.88 -48.69
N ARG A 455 -1.43 9.92 -48.26
CA ARG A 455 -1.29 11.29 -48.78
C ARG A 455 0.09 11.90 -48.52
N LYS A 456 0.64 11.70 -47.33
CA LYS A 456 1.98 12.19 -47.00
C LYS A 456 3.06 11.49 -47.83
N ARG A 457 2.97 10.19 -47.98
CA ARG A 457 3.91 9.41 -48.78
C ARG A 457 3.88 9.79 -50.26
N GLU A 458 2.69 10.03 -50.80
CA GLU A 458 2.53 10.52 -52.18
C GLU A 458 3.14 11.92 -52.37
N ALA A 459 2.97 12.83 -51.44
CA ALA A 459 3.61 14.14 -51.43
C ALA A 459 5.16 14.04 -51.47
N TRP A 460 5.73 13.20 -50.63
CA TRP A 460 7.18 13.01 -50.59
C TRP A 460 7.76 12.34 -51.83
N MET A 461 6.98 11.47 -52.52
CA MET A 461 7.39 10.90 -53.78
C MET A 461 7.40 11.97 -54.91
N ARG A 462 6.44 12.89 -54.93
CA ARG A 462 6.38 13.99 -55.91
C ARG A 462 7.56 14.94 -55.72
N ASP A 463 7.88 15.30 -54.50
CA ASP A 463 9.02 16.18 -54.17
C ASP A 463 10.36 15.56 -54.62
N ARG A 464 10.50 14.24 -54.56
CA ARG A 464 11.69 13.52 -55.00
C ARG A 464 11.87 13.48 -56.50
N THR A 465 10.74 13.41 -57.26
CA THR A 465 10.73 13.41 -58.73
C THR A 465 10.90 14.82 -59.30
N ALA A 466 10.70 15.87 -58.51
CA ALA A 466 10.89 17.29 -58.91
C ALA A 466 12.32 17.78 -58.65
N ALA A 467 13.13 16.98 -57.91
CA ALA A 467 14.52 17.30 -57.53
C ALA A 467 15.58 16.53 -58.35
N GLU A 468 15.14 15.60 -59.22
CA GLU A 468 15.89 14.94 -60.31
C GLU A 468 15.60 15.64 -61.65
#